data_e88a4ab940a09cb877df90e0854b8270
#
_entry.id   e88a4ab940a09cb877df90e0854b8270
#
_cell.length_a   1.000
_cell.length_b   1.000
_cell.length_c   1.000
_cell.angle_alpha   90.00
_cell.angle_beta   90.00
_cell.angle_gamma   90.00
#
_symmetry.space_group_name_H-M   'P 1'
#
loop_
_entity.id
_entity.type
_entity.pdbx_description
1 polymer ?
#
loop_
_entity_poly.entity_id
_entity_poly.type
_entity_poly.pdbx_seq_one_letter_code
_entity_poly.pdbx_strand_id
1 'polypeptide(L)'
;MNKKEFEKQIHINNQTYHIYDINLLEKKGLANIKQLPYSIRILVENLLRKLDGYVVKENDLINIANWKKQYDAPVEIPYHPARVLMQDFTGVPAVVDLAAMRDAVKNLGGDPKKINPLIPVELIIDHSVQLDYYGTADSLTRNVKKEYERNIERYKLLKWAQKSFDNFKVVPPNSGICHQVNLEYLGRVVITDEKDGKLFAYPDTVVGTDSHTTMINGLGVMGWGVGGIEAEAVMLGQPYFMSIPEVIGVKLVGEPKQGINATDIVLTITEMLRKHKVVEKFV
;
A
#
# COMPACT_ATOMS: atom_id res chain seq x y z
N MET A 1 5.84 -26.94 -2.77
CA MET A 1 4.38 -26.77 -2.54
C MET A 1 3.72 -26.20 -3.81
N ASN A 2 2.53 -26.72 -4.20
CA ASN A 2 1.80 -26.19 -5.35
C ASN A 2 0.67 -25.27 -4.86
N LYS A 3 0.76 -23.96 -5.18
CA LYS A 3 -0.23 -22.99 -4.71
C LYS A 3 -1.65 -23.22 -5.25
N LYS A 4 -1.81 -23.87 -6.40
CA LYS A 4 -3.13 -24.19 -6.96
C LYS A 4 -3.98 -25.10 -6.04
N GLU A 5 -3.35 -25.87 -5.15
CA GLU A 5 -4.05 -26.67 -4.15
C GLU A 5 -4.74 -25.85 -3.05
N PHE A 6 -4.44 -24.56 -2.98
CA PHE A 6 -5.02 -23.62 -2.03
C PHE A 6 -6.02 -22.65 -2.68
N GLU A 7 -6.23 -22.79 -4.00
CA GLU A 7 -7.23 -22.01 -4.73
C GLU A 7 -8.64 -22.52 -4.39
N LYS A 8 -9.55 -21.61 -4.08
CA LYS A 8 -10.94 -21.89 -3.76
C LYS A 8 -11.85 -20.92 -4.48
N GLN A 9 -12.98 -21.41 -4.97
CA GLN A 9 -14.05 -20.59 -5.52
C GLN A 9 -15.02 -20.17 -4.40
N ILE A 10 -15.47 -18.92 -4.47
CA ILE A 10 -16.56 -18.38 -3.67
C ILE A 10 -17.54 -17.66 -4.58
N HIS A 11 -18.83 -17.73 -4.24
CA HIS A 11 -19.90 -17.10 -5.01
C HIS A 11 -20.53 -15.98 -4.17
N ILE A 12 -20.49 -14.75 -4.69
CA ILE A 12 -21.06 -13.57 -4.04
C ILE A 12 -21.85 -12.80 -5.11
N ASN A 13 -23.13 -12.52 -4.86
CA ASN A 13 -23.97 -11.71 -5.74
C ASN A 13 -23.92 -12.13 -7.22
N ASN A 14 -24.10 -13.41 -7.50
CA ASN A 14 -24.04 -14.00 -8.85
C ASN A 14 -22.65 -13.92 -9.54
N GLN A 15 -21.62 -13.49 -8.84
CA GLN A 15 -20.25 -13.47 -9.35
C GLN A 15 -19.41 -14.55 -8.68
N THR A 16 -18.61 -15.26 -9.48
CA THR A 16 -17.62 -16.22 -8.97
C THR A 16 -16.26 -15.54 -8.80
N TYR A 17 -15.73 -15.66 -7.60
CA TYR A 17 -14.36 -15.19 -7.28
C TYR A 17 -13.48 -16.38 -6.95
N HIS A 18 -12.21 -16.25 -7.28
CA HIS A 18 -11.15 -17.17 -6.86
C HIS A 18 -10.33 -16.51 -5.75
N ILE A 19 -10.07 -17.25 -4.68
CA ILE A 19 -9.24 -16.80 -3.55
C ILE A 19 -8.18 -17.86 -3.24
N TYR A 20 -7.10 -17.46 -2.60
CA TYR A 20 -6.16 -18.38 -1.97
C TYR A 20 -6.57 -18.56 -0.49
N ASP A 21 -7.17 -19.70 -0.17
CA ASP A 21 -7.71 -19.97 1.18
C ASP A 21 -6.59 -20.44 2.12
N ILE A 22 -6.11 -19.52 2.96
CA ILE A 22 -5.07 -19.80 3.95
C ILE A 22 -5.48 -20.87 4.98
N ASN A 23 -6.79 -21.09 5.21
CA ASN A 23 -7.24 -22.13 6.13
C ASN A 23 -6.91 -23.56 5.62
N LEU A 24 -6.61 -23.71 4.34
CA LEU A 24 -6.13 -24.97 3.80
C LEU A 24 -4.71 -25.33 4.29
N LEU A 25 -3.91 -24.33 4.67
CA LEU A 25 -2.62 -24.58 5.35
C LEU A 25 -2.83 -25.28 6.70
N GLU A 26 -3.83 -24.84 7.47
CA GLU A 26 -4.20 -25.46 8.75
C GLU A 26 -4.70 -26.89 8.54
N LYS A 27 -5.56 -27.12 7.54
CA LYS A 27 -6.07 -28.47 7.21
C LYS A 27 -4.96 -29.44 6.79
N LYS A 28 -3.87 -28.94 6.22
CA LYS A 28 -2.69 -29.73 5.85
C LYS A 28 -1.68 -29.87 7.00
N GLY A 29 -1.95 -29.32 8.18
CA GLY A 29 -1.06 -29.37 9.35
C GLY A 29 0.19 -28.50 9.23
N LEU A 30 0.19 -27.50 8.31
CA LEU A 30 1.34 -26.64 8.04
C LEU A 30 1.39 -25.39 8.92
N ALA A 31 0.26 -24.99 9.51
CA ALA A 31 0.14 -23.77 10.31
C ALA A 31 -1.09 -23.83 11.21
N ASN A 32 -1.14 -22.94 12.23
CA ASN A 32 -2.34 -22.68 13.02
C ASN A 32 -2.88 -21.27 12.73
N ILE A 33 -3.61 -21.13 11.64
CA ILE A 33 -4.08 -19.85 11.10
C ILE A 33 -4.99 -19.11 12.09
N LYS A 34 -5.80 -19.84 12.86
CA LYS A 34 -6.75 -19.24 13.83
C LYS A 34 -6.07 -18.47 14.95
N GLN A 35 -4.84 -18.82 15.29
CA GLN A 35 -4.07 -18.17 16.34
C GLN A 35 -3.27 -16.95 15.83
N LEU A 36 -3.15 -16.78 14.51
CA LEU A 36 -2.40 -15.66 13.95
C LEU A 36 -3.18 -14.35 14.07
N PRO A 37 -2.50 -13.22 14.37
CA PRO A 37 -3.05 -11.88 14.20
C PRO A 37 -3.58 -11.66 12.76
N TYR A 38 -4.61 -10.83 12.59
CA TYR A 38 -5.19 -10.59 11.27
C TYR A 38 -4.18 -10.00 10.27
N SER A 39 -3.32 -9.07 10.70
CA SER A 39 -2.26 -8.51 9.87
C SER A 39 -1.29 -9.59 9.35
N ILE A 40 -0.96 -10.58 10.19
CA ILE A 40 -0.11 -11.70 9.78
C ILE A 40 -0.84 -12.62 8.79
N ARG A 41 -2.16 -12.84 8.95
CA ARG A 41 -2.95 -13.63 7.98
C ARG A 41 -2.94 -12.99 6.59
N ILE A 42 -2.96 -11.65 6.50
CA ILE A 42 -2.84 -10.91 5.24
C ILE A 42 -1.47 -11.21 4.58
N LEU A 43 -0.38 -11.19 5.35
CA LEU A 43 0.94 -11.55 4.83
C LEU A 43 1.03 -13.02 4.41
N VAL A 44 0.41 -13.94 5.17
CA VAL A 44 0.32 -15.37 4.77
C VAL A 44 -0.42 -15.52 3.44
N GLU A 45 -1.56 -14.84 3.25
CA GLU A 45 -2.27 -14.85 1.97
C GLU A 45 -1.40 -14.31 0.84
N ASN A 46 -0.72 -13.19 1.09
CA ASN A 46 0.13 -12.53 0.11
C ASN A 46 1.24 -13.47 -0.40
N LEU A 47 1.98 -14.10 0.51
CA LEU A 47 3.03 -15.04 0.14
C LEU A 47 2.47 -16.30 -0.53
N LEU A 48 1.35 -16.83 -0.05
CA LEU A 48 0.70 -17.99 -0.67
C LEU A 48 0.28 -17.70 -2.12
N ARG A 49 -0.36 -16.55 -2.36
CA ARG A 49 -0.78 -16.10 -3.68
C ARG A 49 0.40 -15.88 -4.62
N LYS A 50 1.51 -15.38 -4.10
CA LYS A 50 2.73 -15.06 -4.86
C LYS A 50 3.74 -16.20 -4.92
N LEU A 51 3.48 -17.33 -4.23
CA LEU A 51 4.37 -18.50 -4.21
C LEU A 51 4.72 -18.96 -5.63
N ASP A 52 6.00 -18.93 -5.98
CA ASP A 52 6.54 -19.32 -7.29
C ASP A 52 7.75 -20.28 -7.18
N GLY A 53 8.28 -20.44 -5.96
CA GLY A 53 9.45 -21.29 -5.68
C GLY A 53 10.79 -20.61 -6.00
N TYR A 54 10.75 -19.39 -6.53
CA TYR A 54 11.93 -18.62 -6.95
C TYR A 54 12.11 -17.37 -6.10
N VAL A 55 11.21 -16.40 -6.23
CA VAL A 55 11.18 -15.16 -5.41
C VAL A 55 10.52 -15.45 -4.08
N VAL A 56 9.32 -16.01 -4.10
CA VAL A 56 8.61 -16.45 -2.90
C VAL A 56 8.76 -17.96 -2.76
N LYS A 57 9.55 -18.38 -1.79
CA LYS A 57 9.84 -19.79 -1.52
C LYS A 57 8.88 -20.38 -0.50
N GLU A 58 8.78 -21.70 -0.49
CA GLU A 58 7.98 -22.43 0.49
C GLU A 58 8.37 -22.11 1.93
N ASN A 59 9.67 -21.96 2.21
CA ASN A 59 10.16 -21.62 3.53
C ASN A 59 9.68 -20.24 4.01
N ASP A 60 9.57 -19.25 3.10
CA ASP A 60 9.08 -17.92 3.43
C ASP A 60 7.62 -17.99 3.91
N LEU A 61 6.80 -18.74 3.19
CA LEU A 61 5.42 -19.00 3.55
C LEU A 61 5.30 -19.74 4.88
N ILE A 62 6.10 -20.79 5.10
CA ILE A 62 6.07 -21.56 6.35
C ILE A 62 6.54 -20.70 7.54
N ASN A 63 7.55 -19.88 7.36
CA ASN A 63 8.05 -18.99 8.40
C ASN A 63 6.97 -18.00 8.88
N ILE A 64 6.28 -17.32 7.96
CA ILE A 64 5.21 -16.39 8.34
C ILE A 64 3.95 -17.10 8.84
N ALA A 65 3.62 -18.26 8.29
CA ALA A 65 2.46 -19.05 8.73
C ALA A 65 2.63 -19.65 10.13
N ASN A 66 3.88 -19.78 10.59
CA ASN A 66 4.24 -20.17 11.96
C ASN A 66 4.82 -18.98 12.74
N TRP A 67 4.24 -17.81 12.55
CA TRP A 67 4.62 -16.55 13.19
C TRP A 67 4.84 -16.69 14.71
N LYS A 68 5.88 -16.04 15.20
CA LYS A 68 6.22 -15.95 16.63
C LYS A 68 6.16 -14.49 17.07
N LYS A 69 5.87 -14.29 18.36
CA LYS A 69 5.86 -12.94 18.95
C LYS A 69 7.21 -12.24 18.88
N GLN A 70 8.29 -13.01 18.96
CA GLN A 70 9.67 -12.54 18.89
C GLN A 70 10.53 -13.55 18.16
N TYR A 71 11.54 -13.06 17.48
CA TYR A 71 12.56 -13.84 16.76
C TYR A 71 13.94 -13.50 17.33
N ASP A 72 14.82 -14.50 17.45
CA ASP A 72 16.21 -14.32 17.92
C ASP A 72 17.03 -13.51 16.92
N ALA A 73 16.71 -13.62 15.64
CA ALA A 73 17.27 -12.84 14.55
C ALA A 73 16.15 -12.47 13.55
N PRO A 74 16.28 -11.33 12.85
CA PRO A 74 15.32 -10.94 11.83
C PRO A 74 15.15 -12.04 10.77
N VAL A 75 13.90 -12.38 10.44
CA VAL A 75 13.53 -13.29 9.35
C VAL A 75 12.84 -12.46 8.30
N GLU A 76 13.45 -12.35 7.13
CA GLU A 76 12.90 -11.56 6.02
C GLU A 76 11.93 -12.37 5.16
N ILE A 77 10.93 -11.69 4.63
CA ILE A 77 9.95 -12.22 3.67
C ILE A 77 9.80 -11.29 2.47
N PRO A 78 9.59 -11.85 1.26
CA PRO A 78 9.34 -11.08 0.04
C PRO A 78 7.85 -10.68 -0.04
N TYR A 79 7.51 -9.51 0.47
CA TYR A 79 6.16 -8.96 0.45
C TYR A 79 5.85 -8.28 -0.88
N HIS A 80 4.69 -8.58 -1.49
CA HIS A 80 4.21 -7.98 -2.74
C HIS A 80 2.96 -7.12 -2.49
N PRO A 81 3.10 -5.82 -2.27
CA PRO A 81 1.96 -4.93 -2.10
C PRO A 81 1.00 -4.98 -3.30
N ALA A 82 -0.28 -4.75 -3.05
CA ALA A 82 -1.28 -4.74 -4.11
C ALA A 82 -1.26 -3.43 -4.92
N ARG A 83 -0.81 -2.34 -4.32
CA ARG A 83 -0.69 -1.01 -4.95
C ARG A 83 0.31 -0.11 -4.24
N VAL A 84 0.68 0.98 -4.92
CA VAL A 84 1.57 2.02 -4.40
C VAL A 84 0.81 3.34 -4.29
N LEU A 85 0.96 4.01 -3.16
CA LEU A 85 0.45 5.36 -2.92
C LEU A 85 1.62 6.33 -2.81
N MET A 86 1.56 7.43 -3.54
CA MET A 86 2.60 8.46 -3.51
C MET A 86 1.97 9.83 -3.29
N GLN A 87 2.67 10.69 -2.57
CA GLN A 87 2.42 12.12 -2.61
C GLN A 87 3.37 12.78 -3.61
N ASP A 88 3.07 14.01 -4.03
CA ASP A 88 3.76 14.65 -5.16
C ASP A 88 5.25 14.94 -4.90
N PHE A 89 5.66 15.32 -3.69
CA PHE A 89 7.06 15.64 -3.42
C PHE A 89 7.99 14.43 -3.44
N THR A 90 7.49 13.27 -3.03
CA THR A 90 8.25 12.01 -3.02
C THR A 90 7.97 11.15 -4.26
N GLY A 91 6.84 11.34 -4.92
CA GLY A 91 6.44 10.57 -6.09
C GLY A 91 6.92 11.13 -7.41
N VAL A 92 7.10 12.46 -7.54
CA VAL A 92 7.62 13.06 -8.79
C VAL A 92 9.01 12.54 -9.15
N PRO A 93 9.99 12.40 -8.23
CA PRO A 93 11.27 11.77 -8.54
C PRO A 93 11.14 10.38 -9.16
N ALA A 94 10.31 9.50 -8.59
CA ALA A 94 10.07 8.17 -9.16
C ALA A 94 9.48 8.23 -10.59
N VAL A 95 8.61 9.20 -10.88
CA VAL A 95 8.08 9.43 -12.24
C VAL A 95 9.19 9.87 -13.19
N VAL A 96 10.13 10.71 -12.74
CA VAL A 96 11.30 11.12 -13.53
C VAL A 96 12.17 9.91 -13.83
N ASP A 97 12.42 9.05 -12.86
CA ASP A 97 13.22 7.83 -13.03
C ASP A 97 12.56 6.87 -14.03
N LEU A 98 11.25 6.64 -13.96
CA LEU A 98 10.51 5.86 -14.95
C LEU A 98 10.62 6.46 -16.37
N ALA A 99 10.61 7.79 -16.49
CA ALA A 99 10.80 8.46 -17.77
C ALA A 99 12.23 8.25 -18.30
N ALA A 100 13.25 8.40 -17.43
CA ALA A 100 14.64 8.16 -17.77
C ALA A 100 14.90 6.69 -18.18
N MET A 101 14.27 5.73 -17.50
CA MET A 101 14.32 4.32 -17.90
C MET A 101 13.73 4.09 -19.29
N ARG A 102 12.63 4.76 -19.66
CA ARG A 102 12.07 4.69 -21.03
C ARG A 102 13.05 5.20 -22.07
N ASP A 103 13.73 6.30 -21.78
CA ASP A 103 14.75 6.85 -22.68
C ASP A 103 15.95 5.88 -22.79
N ALA A 104 16.39 5.30 -21.71
CA ALA A 104 17.47 4.31 -21.71
C ALA A 104 17.10 3.08 -22.56
N VAL A 105 15.91 2.52 -22.38
CA VAL A 105 15.43 1.38 -23.19
C VAL A 105 15.34 1.73 -24.65
N LYS A 106 14.84 2.92 -25.00
CA LYS A 106 14.80 3.42 -26.38
C LYS A 106 16.19 3.52 -26.98
N ASN A 107 17.15 4.07 -26.25
CA ASN A 107 18.54 4.22 -26.72
C ASN A 107 19.23 2.86 -26.94
N LEU A 108 18.82 1.83 -26.20
CA LEU A 108 19.26 0.45 -26.39
C LEU A 108 18.50 -0.29 -27.49
N GLY A 109 17.60 0.38 -28.24
CA GLY A 109 16.82 -0.20 -29.32
C GLY A 109 15.61 -1.03 -28.86
N GLY A 110 15.24 -0.96 -27.57
CA GLY A 110 14.08 -1.64 -27.03
C GLY A 110 12.79 -0.81 -27.11
N ASP A 111 11.68 -1.44 -26.78
CA ASP A 111 10.38 -0.75 -26.67
C ASP A 111 10.24 -0.04 -25.32
N PRO A 112 10.21 1.31 -25.27
CA PRO A 112 10.08 2.06 -24.03
C PRO A 112 8.77 1.79 -23.26
N LYS A 113 7.72 1.30 -23.93
CA LYS A 113 6.45 0.95 -23.28
C LYS A 113 6.57 -0.24 -22.32
N LYS A 114 7.65 -1.02 -22.41
CA LYS A 114 7.94 -2.08 -21.44
C LYS A 114 8.21 -1.53 -20.03
N ILE A 115 8.66 -0.28 -19.93
CA ILE A 115 8.76 0.40 -18.63
C ILE A 115 7.39 0.99 -18.29
N ASN A 116 6.68 0.27 -17.43
CA ASN A 116 5.33 0.61 -16.99
C ASN A 116 5.10 0.05 -15.58
N PRO A 117 4.39 0.75 -14.68
CA PRO A 117 3.98 0.17 -13.41
C PRO A 117 3.18 -1.12 -13.61
N LEU A 118 3.60 -2.20 -12.96
CA LEU A 118 2.95 -3.51 -13.05
C LEU A 118 1.79 -3.67 -12.07
N ILE A 119 1.68 -2.75 -11.11
CA ILE A 119 0.59 -2.68 -10.14
C ILE A 119 0.01 -1.26 -10.13
N PRO A 120 -1.22 -1.05 -9.64
CA PRO A 120 -1.82 0.27 -9.54
C PRO A 120 -0.96 1.24 -8.71
N VAL A 121 -0.75 2.44 -9.27
CA VAL A 121 -0.04 3.54 -8.63
C VAL A 121 -0.95 4.75 -8.61
N GLU A 122 -1.10 5.35 -7.44
CA GLU A 122 -1.89 6.55 -7.22
C GLU A 122 -1.00 7.64 -6.62
N LEU A 123 -0.82 8.74 -7.36
CA LEU A 123 -0.06 9.90 -6.91
C LEU A 123 -1.03 11.04 -6.57
N ILE A 124 -0.96 11.53 -5.35
CA ILE A 124 -1.82 12.60 -4.86
C ILE A 124 -1.00 13.88 -4.75
N ILE A 125 -1.49 14.96 -5.36
CA ILE A 125 -0.92 16.29 -5.21
C ILE A 125 -1.47 16.86 -3.89
N ASP A 126 -0.63 16.85 -2.87
CA ASP A 126 -1.03 17.01 -1.48
C ASP A 126 -0.63 18.34 -0.86
N HIS A 127 0.65 18.56 -0.63
CA HIS A 127 1.15 19.66 0.20
C HIS A 127 1.60 20.90 -0.57
N SER A 128 1.38 20.97 -1.87
CA SER A 128 1.90 22.05 -2.70
C SER A 128 1.01 23.29 -2.75
N VAL A 129 -0.28 23.15 -2.45
CA VAL A 129 -1.21 24.31 -2.45
C VAL A 129 -0.91 25.19 -1.24
N GLN A 130 -0.42 26.41 -1.52
CA GLN A 130 -0.10 27.40 -0.50
C GLN A 130 -1.24 28.41 -0.33
N LEU A 131 -1.38 28.93 0.88
CA LEU A 131 -2.40 29.93 1.22
C LEU A 131 -1.86 31.35 0.98
N ASP A 132 -1.90 31.81 -0.28
CA ASP A 132 -1.51 33.17 -0.65
C ASP A 132 -2.63 34.18 -0.40
N TYR A 133 -3.87 33.75 -0.53
CA TYR A 133 -5.08 34.55 -0.38
C TYR A 133 -5.99 33.92 0.66
N TYR A 134 -6.59 34.76 1.52
CA TYR A 134 -7.46 34.32 2.61
C TYR A 134 -8.55 35.36 2.89
N GLY A 135 -9.60 34.93 3.59
CA GLY A 135 -10.65 35.82 4.11
C GLY A 135 -11.59 36.41 3.06
N THR A 136 -11.50 36.02 1.79
CA THR A 136 -12.38 36.46 0.70
C THR A 136 -13.02 35.28 -0.03
N ALA A 137 -14.20 35.52 -0.63
CA ALA A 137 -14.93 34.45 -1.34
C ALA A 137 -14.18 33.84 -2.53
N ASP A 138 -13.24 34.58 -3.12
CA ASP A 138 -12.44 34.16 -4.26
C ASP A 138 -11.07 33.55 -3.88
N SER A 139 -10.72 33.52 -2.60
CA SER A 139 -9.42 33.05 -2.09
C SER A 139 -9.06 31.66 -2.61
N LEU A 140 -9.99 30.73 -2.57
CA LEU A 140 -9.77 29.36 -3.02
C LEU A 140 -9.37 29.32 -4.50
N THR A 141 -10.15 29.98 -5.36
CA THR A 141 -9.88 30.01 -6.81
C THR A 141 -8.52 30.65 -7.12
N ARG A 142 -8.18 31.71 -6.40
CA ARG A 142 -6.89 32.42 -6.56
C ARG A 142 -5.71 31.56 -6.10
N ASN A 143 -5.83 30.85 -5.00
CA ASN A 143 -4.80 29.93 -4.51
C ASN A 143 -4.57 28.77 -5.49
N VAL A 144 -5.63 28.15 -6.00
CA VAL A 144 -5.53 27.09 -7.02
C VAL A 144 -4.84 27.61 -8.29
N LYS A 145 -5.20 28.82 -8.74
CA LYS A 145 -4.54 29.43 -9.90
C LYS A 145 -3.04 29.64 -9.64
N LYS A 146 -2.67 30.14 -8.47
CA LYS A 146 -1.26 30.32 -8.07
C LYS A 146 -0.52 29.00 -8.00
N GLU A 147 -1.15 27.95 -7.52
CA GLU A 147 -0.59 26.59 -7.48
C GLU A 147 -0.20 26.13 -8.90
N TYR A 148 -1.11 26.25 -9.87
CA TYR A 148 -0.81 25.89 -11.25
C TYR A 148 0.27 26.76 -11.90
N GLU A 149 0.27 28.06 -11.63
CA GLU A 149 1.31 28.98 -12.12
C GLU A 149 2.71 28.60 -11.62
N ARG A 150 2.83 28.24 -10.32
CA ARG A 150 4.10 27.89 -9.69
C ARG A 150 4.63 26.54 -10.12
N ASN A 151 3.76 25.58 -10.31
CA ASN A 151 4.12 24.17 -10.47
C ASN A 151 3.78 23.62 -11.86
N ILE A 152 3.66 24.48 -12.88
CA ILE A 152 3.21 24.08 -14.21
C ILE A 152 4.09 23.00 -14.86
N GLU A 153 5.40 23.04 -14.62
CA GLU A 153 6.33 22.04 -15.17
C GLU A 153 6.09 20.67 -14.56
N ARG A 154 5.96 20.60 -13.24
CA ARG A 154 5.62 19.36 -12.51
C ARG A 154 4.29 18.79 -12.99
N TYR A 155 3.28 19.63 -13.18
CA TYR A 155 1.97 19.20 -13.64
C TYR A 155 1.94 18.74 -15.10
N LYS A 156 2.76 19.32 -15.93
CA LYS A 156 2.98 18.83 -17.31
C LYS A 156 3.57 17.42 -17.29
N LEU A 157 4.59 17.18 -16.45
CA LEU A 157 5.20 15.86 -16.28
C LEU A 157 4.16 14.84 -15.76
N LEU A 158 3.43 15.17 -14.70
CA LEU A 158 2.43 14.26 -14.13
C LEU A 158 1.27 13.98 -15.11
N LYS A 159 0.86 14.98 -15.89
CA LYS A 159 -0.16 14.80 -16.93
C LYS A 159 0.33 13.90 -18.06
N TRP A 160 1.60 14.02 -18.43
CA TRP A 160 2.25 13.13 -19.38
C TRP A 160 2.30 11.70 -18.80
N ALA A 161 2.74 11.53 -17.57
CA ALA A 161 2.84 10.23 -16.90
C ALA A 161 1.48 9.50 -16.87
N GLN A 162 0.43 10.19 -16.44
CA GLN A 162 -0.93 9.64 -16.41
C GLN A 162 -1.44 9.17 -17.78
N LYS A 163 -0.96 9.77 -18.87
CA LYS A 163 -1.32 9.36 -20.23
C LYS A 163 -0.40 8.29 -20.80
N SER A 164 0.80 8.17 -20.27
CA SER A 164 1.86 7.34 -20.83
C SER A 164 2.00 6.00 -20.10
N PHE A 165 1.61 5.93 -18.85
CA PHE A 165 1.63 4.73 -18.04
C PHE A 165 0.20 4.19 -17.81
N ASP A 166 0.02 2.88 -17.98
CA ASP A 166 -1.31 2.25 -17.90
C ASP A 166 -1.86 2.20 -16.48
N ASN A 167 -1.04 1.88 -15.49
CA ASN A 167 -1.44 1.70 -14.09
C ASN A 167 -1.14 2.94 -13.22
N PHE A 168 -1.10 4.13 -13.80
CA PHE A 168 -0.72 5.34 -13.10
C PHE A 168 -1.86 6.37 -13.09
N LYS A 169 -2.27 6.78 -11.89
CA LYS A 169 -3.31 7.80 -11.69
C LYS A 169 -2.76 8.98 -10.90
N VAL A 170 -3.21 10.18 -11.24
CA VAL A 170 -2.89 11.40 -10.52
C VAL A 170 -4.17 12.01 -9.98
N VAL A 171 -4.21 12.23 -8.66
CA VAL A 171 -5.25 13.03 -7.99
C VAL A 171 -4.80 14.49 -8.05
N PRO A 172 -5.58 15.38 -8.69
CA PRO A 172 -5.17 16.78 -8.91
C PRO A 172 -5.13 17.57 -7.60
N PRO A 173 -4.46 18.74 -7.60
CA PRO A 173 -4.45 19.62 -6.43
C PRO A 173 -5.87 20.04 -6.03
N ASN A 174 -6.05 20.42 -4.77
CA ASN A 174 -7.34 20.81 -4.19
C ASN A 174 -8.39 19.65 -4.14
N SER A 175 -7.94 18.41 -4.14
CA SER A 175 -8.78 17.21 -4.01
C SER A 175 -8.67 16.55 -2.64
N GLY A 176 -8.15 17.27 -1.66
CA GLY A 176 -7.94 16.78 -0.30
C GLY A 176 -6.55 16.18 -0.07
N ILE A 177 -6.20 16.07 1.20
CA ILE A 177 -4.89 15.61 1.66
C ILE A 177 -4.76 14.10 1.49
N CYS A 178 -3.55 13.64 1.14
CA CYS A 178 -3.22 12.23 0.88
C CYS A 178 -3.65 11.31 2.04
N HIS A 179 -3.22 11.65 3.25
CA HIS A 179 -3.41 10.84 4.44
C HIS A 179 -4.74 11.06 5.19
N GLN A 180 -5.71 11.70 4.56
CA GLN A 180 -7.06 11.88 5.08
C GLN A 180 -8.08 11.33 4.08
N VAL A 181 -8.81 12.21 3.40
CA VAL A 181 -9.89 11.82 2.49
C VAL A 181 -9.42 10.92 1.35
N ASN A 182 -8.20 11.10 0.85
CA ASN A 182 -7.70 10.29 -0.25
C ASN A 182 -7.31 8.86 0.18
N LEU A 183 -6.75 8.66 1.36
CA LEU A 183 -6.54 7.30 1.89
C LEU A 183 -7.85 6.53 1.99
N GLU A 184 -8.89 7.17 2.52
CA GLU A 184 -10.21 6.57 2.68
C GLU A 184 -10.87 6.32 1.33
N TYR A 185 -10.87 7.31 0.45
CA TYR A 185 -11.51 7.22 -0.87
C TYR A 185 -10.86 6.19 -1.81
N LEU A 186 -9.53 6.07 -1.77
CA LEU A 186 -8.76 5.15 -2.61
C LEU A 186 -8.63 3.75 -1.99
N GLY A 187 -8.89 3.59 -0.70
CA GLY A 187 -8.86 2.30 0.00
C GLY A 187 -9.97 1.37 -0.52
N ARG A 188 -9.61 0.14 -0.88
CA ARG A 188 -10.55 -0.81 -1.50
C ARG A 188 -10.93 -1.97 -0.60
N VAL A 189 -10.21 -2.20 0.48
CA VAL A 189 -10.32 -3.33 1.41
C VAL A 189 -10.08 -4.69 0.72
N VAL A 190 -10.75 -4.94 -0.41
CA VAL A 190 -10.56 -6.11 -1.27
C VAL A 190 -10.30 -5.64 -2.69
N ILE A 191 -9.25 -6.18 -3.29
CA ILE A 191 -8.91 -5.98 -4.71
C ILE A 191 -9.38 -7.18 -5.51
N THR A 192 -9.85 -6.91 -6.71
CA THR A 192 -10.14 -7.95 -7.70
C THR A 192 -9.26 -7.77 -8.92
N ASP A 193 -8.74 -8.88 -9.44
CA ASP A 193 -7.87 -8.91 -10.61
C ASP A 193 -8.25 -10.10 -11.52
N GLU A 194 -8.31 -9.85 -12.81
CA GLU A 194 -8.62 -10.89 -13.79
C GLU A 194 -7.33 -11.53 -14.31
N LYS A 195 -7.21 -12.83 -14.13
CA LYS A 195 -6.08 -13.61 -14.61
C LYS A 195 -6.53 -14.94 -15.18
N ASP A 196 -6.11 -15.24 -16.40
CA ASP A 196 -6.44 -16.49 -17.10
C ASP A 196 -7.96 -16.77 -17.15
N GLY A 197 -8.77 -15.73 -17.35
CA GLY A 197 -10.24 -15.81 -17.38
C GLY A 197 -10.91 -16.06 -16.01
N LYS A 198 -10.16 -15.94 -14.93
CA LYS A 198 -10.63 -16.08 -13.55
C LYS A 198 -10.54 -14.73 -12.83
N LEU A 199 -11.58 -14.37 -12.09
CA LEU A 199 -11.59 -13.19 -11.24
C LEU A 199 -11.08 -13.55 -9.86
N PHE A 200 -9.85 -13.14 -9.53
CA PHE A 200 -9.26 -13.33 -8.22
C PHE A 200 -9.65 -12.19 -7.28
N ALA A 201 -9.89 -12.52 -6.01
CA ALA A 201 -10.11 -11.55 -4.95
C ALA A 201 -9.09 -11.77 -3.82
N TYR A 202 -8.52 -10.66 -3.33
CA TYR A 202 -7.50 -10.69 -2.26
C TYR A 202 -7.49 -9.39 -1.46
N PRO A 203 -6.94 -9.38 -0.24
CA PRO A 203 -6.87 -8.17 0.58
C PRO A 203 -6.13 -7.02 -0.12
N ASP A 204 -6.68 -5.81 0.01
CA ASP A 204 -5.96 -4.58 -0.35
C ASP A 204 -4.77 -4.40 0.60
N THR A 205 -3.62 -4.12 0.03
CA THR A 205 -2.39 -3.82 0.76
C THR A 205 -1.65 -2.71 0.03
N VAL A 206 -1.13 -1.74 0.75
CA VAL A 206 -0.50 -0.56 0.17
C VAL A 206 0.86 -0.28 0.77
N VAL A 207 1.83 0.03 -0.09
CA VAL A 207 3.03 0.75 0.33
C VAL A 207 2.93 2.19 -0.13
N GLY A 208 3.45 3.11 0.66
CA GLY A 208 3.37 4.52 0.31
C GLY A 208 4.58 5.31 0.73
N THR A 209 4.86 6.35 -0.02
CA THR A 209 5.96 7.29 0.24
C THR A 209 5.57 8.42 1.20
N ASP A 210 4.31 8.46 1.62
CA ASP A 210 3.83 9.37 2.65
C ASP A 210 3.98 8.74 4.04
N SER A 211 4.44 9.51 5.02
CA SER A 211 4.64 9.04 6.41
C SER A 211 3.34 8.62 7.10
N HIS A 212 2.19 9.03 6.58
CA HIS A 212 0.86 8.68 7.11
C HIS A 212 0.20 7.53 6.35
N THR A 213 0.88 6.86 5.44
CA THR A 213 0.33 5.71 4.68
C THR A 213 -0.25 4.65 5.61
N THR A 214 0.36 4.43 6.77
CA THR A 214 -0.10 3.48 7.79
C THR A 214 -1.46 3.82 8.40
N MET A 215 -1.96 5.06 8.27
CA MET A 215 -3.29 5.44 8.75
C MET A 215 -4.43 4.71 8.02
N ILE A 216 -4.17 4.14 6.83
CA ILE A 216 -5.13 3.30 6.11
C ILE A 216 -5.54 2.05 6.90
N ASN A 217 -4.78 1.70 7.93
CA ASN A 217 -5.15 0.64 8.88
C ASN A 217 -6.52 0.89 9.54
N GLY A 218 -6.95 2.14 9.66
CA GLY A 218 -8.31 2.48 10.12
C GLY A 218 -9.44 1.88 9.27
N LEU A 219 -9.16 1.54 8.01
CA LEU A 219 -10.07 0.81 7.10
C LEU A 219 -9.86 -0.71 7.12
N GLY A 220 -8.95 -1.21 7.96
CA GLY A 220 -8.57 -2.63 7.94
C GLY A 220 -7.66 -3.01 6.76
N VAL A 221 -7.05 -2.04 6.10
CA VAL A 221 -6.07 -2.25 5.02
C VAL A 221 -4.66 -2.19 5.58
N MET A 222 -3.82 -3.15 5.21
CA MET A 222 -2.42 -3.14 5.61
C MET A 222 -1.65 -2.08 4.81
N GLY A 223 -1.17 -1.04 5.48
CA GLY A 223 -0.33 0.01 4.93
C GLY A 223 1.07 0.00 5.52
N TRP A 224 2.09 0.24 4.67
CA TRP A 224 3.49 0.30 5.08
C TRP A 224 4.19 1.48 4.43
N GLY A 225 4.90 2.29 5.23
CA GLY A 225 5.68 3.41 4.73
C GLY A 225 7.01 2.94 4.15
N VAL A 226 7.35 3.44 2.96
CA VAL A 226 8.59 3.11 2.23
C VAL A 226 9.23 4.36 1.67
N GLY A 227 10.51 4.29 1.30
CA GLY A 227 11.17 5.33 0.54
C GLY A 227 10.78 5.32 -0.95
N GLY A 228 11.19 6.36 -1.71
CA GLY A 228 10.89 6.48 -3.13
C GLY A 228 11.45 5.33 -3.96
N ILE A 229 12.68 4.90 -3.67
CA ILE A 229 13.35 3.81 -4.41
C ILE A 229 12.64 2.47 -4.19
N GLU A 230 12.22 2.18 -2.94
CA GLU A 230 11.46 0.96 -2.65
C GLU A 230 10.09 0.98 -3.34
N ALA A 231 9.41 2.13 -3.34
CA ALA A 231 8.15 2.28 -4.05
C ALA A 231 8.31 2.04 -5.55
N GLU A 232 9.39 2.55 -6.14
CA GLU A 232 9.72 2.35 -7.56
C GLU A 232 10.02 0.88 -7.86
N ALA A 233 10.82 0.20 -7.05
CA ALA A 233 11.09 -1.22 -7.19
C ALA A 233 9.79 -2.05 -7.15
N VAL A 234 8.89 -1.73 -6.22
CA VAL A 234 7.58 -2.38 -6.10
C VAL A 234 6.70 -2.11 -7.32
N MET A 235 6.66 -0.87 -7.84
CA MET A 235 5.95 -0.54 -9.09
C MET A 235 6.43 -1.40 -10.26
N LEU A 236 7.72 -1.70 -10.32
CA LEU A 236 8.33 -2.52 -11.36
C LEU A 236 8.25 -4.04 -11.07
N GLY A 237 7.47 -4.44 -10.07
CA GLY A 237 7.14 -5.83 -9.78
C GLY A 237 8.12 -6.55 -8.83
N GLN A 238 9.09 -5.84 -8.26
CA GLN A 238 9.96 -6.43 -7.25
C GLN A 238 9.21 -6.54 -5.90
N PRO A 239 9.49 -7.55 -5.08
CA PRO A 239 8.97 -7.60 -3.73
C PRO A 239 9.65 -6.54 -2.85
N TYR A 240 8.94 -6.09 -1.85
CA TYR A 240 9.54 -5.39 -0.72
C TYR A 240 9.99 -6.44 0.31
N PHE A 241 11.30 -6.57 0.51
CA PHE A 241 11.82 -7.44 1.55
C PHE A 241 11.67 -6.77 2.91
N MET A 242 10.92 -7.40 3.79
CA MET A 242 10.69 -6.91 5.14
C MET A 242 10.90 -8.01 6.17
N SER A 243 11.41 -7.65 7.33
CA SER A 243 11.44 -8.56 8.46
C SER A 243 10.02 -8.90 8.89
N ILE A 244 9.78 -10.15 9.29
CA ILE A 244 8.47 -10.55 9.84
C ILE A 244 8.19 -9.67 11.07
N PRO A 245 7.11 -8.86 11.05
CA PRO A 245 6.88 -7.85 12.08
C PRO A 245 6.35 -8.47 13.38
N GLU A 246 6.73 -7.88 14.50
CA GLU A 246 6.02 -8.06 15.76
C GLU A 246 4.62 -7.44 15.65
N VAL A 247 3.68 -7.94 16.44
CA VAL A 247 2.31 -7.39 16.50
C VAL A 247 1.99 -6.97 17.91
N ILE A 248 1.54 -5.72 18.07
CA ILE A 248 1.14 -5.12 19.34
C ILE A 248 -0.36 -4.82 19.28
N GLY A 249 -1.13 -5.37 20.19
CA GLY A 249 -2.57 -5.10 20.31
C GLY A 249 -2.83 -3.94 21.27
N VAL A 250 -3.66 -2.99 20.86
CA VAL A 250 -4.21 -1.95 21.74
C VAL A 250 -5.68 -2.24 21.98
N LYS A 251 -6.07 -2.45 23.24
CA LYS A 251 -7.46 -2.67 23.63
C LYS A 251 -7.98 -1.44 24.36
N LEU A 252 -8.98 -0.77 23.78
CA LEU A 252 -9.71 0.30 24.43
C LEU A 252 -10.80 -0.31 25.34
N VAL A 253 -10.85 0.11 26.60
CA VAL A 253 -11.82 -0.36 27.58
C VAL A 253 -12.42 0.82 28.34
N GLY A 254 -13.71 0.73 28.71
CA GLY A 254 -14.45 1.80 29.37
C GLY A 254 -14.95 2.86 28.39
N GLU A 255 -15.35 4.01 28.92
CA GLU A 255 -15.87 5.14 28.17
C GLU A 255 -15.04 6.39 28.44
N PRO A 256 -14.85 7.26 27.43
CA PRO A 256 -14.14 8.51 27.62
C PRO A 256 -14.94 9.43 28.56
N LYS A 257 -14.24 10.18 29.40
CA LYS A 257 -14.86 11.19 30.26
C LYS A 257 -15.42 12.33 29.43
N GLN A 258 -16.40 13.05 29.97
CA GLN A 258 -16.95 14.24 29.31
C GLN A 258 -15.84 15.25 28.99
N GLY A 259 -15.84 15.75 27.76
CA GLY A 259 -14.82 16.69 27.24
C GLY A 259 -13.63 16.02 26.55
N ILE A 260 -13.47 14.70 26.62
CA ILE A 260 -12.46 13.97 25.84
C ILE A 260 -12.95 13.77 24.42
N ASN A 261 -12.11 14.08 23.44
CA ASN A 261 -12.37 13.89 22.02
C ASN A 261 -11.44 12.84 21.37
N ALA A 262 -11.67 12.53 20.10
CA ALA A 262 -10.88 11.54 19.39
C ALA A 262 -9.38 11.90 19.32
N THR A 263 -9.04 13.18 19.24
CA THR A 263 -7.65 13.65 19.22
C THR A 263 -6.92 13.34 20.53
N ASP A 264 -7.59 13.53 21.68
CA ASP A 264 -7.01 13.20 22.99
C ASP A 264 -6.69 11.70 23.09
N ILE A 265 -7.60 10.85 22.58
CA ILE A 265 -7.40 9.41 22.54
C ILE A 265 -6.21 9.05 21.65
N VAL A 266 -6.14 9.59 20.44
CA VAL A 266 -5.05 9.33 19.48
C VAL A 266 -3.71 9.79 20.05
N LEU A 267 -3.62 10.98 20.64
CA LEU A 267 -2.38 11.49 21.24
C LEU A 267 -1.93 10.59 22.41
N THR A 268 -2.85 10.15 23.25
CA THR A 268 -2.54 9.24 24.37
C THR A 268 -2.01 7.91 23.88
N ILE A 269 -2.68 7.30 22.88
CA ILE A 269 -2.23 6.05 22.26
C ILE A 269 -0.84 6.23 21.62
N THR A 270 -0.63 7.30 20.89
CA THR A 270 0.65 7.59 20.22
C THR A 270 1.79 7.72 21.22
N GLU A 271 1.57 8.43 22.34
CA GLU A 271 2.57 8.56 23.41
C GLU A 271 2.89 7.17 24.03
N MET A 272 1.87 6.39 24.31
CA MET A 272 2.03 5.04 24.85
C MET A 272 2.81 4.13 23.91
N LEU A 273 2.46 4.13 22.62
CA LEU A 273 3.11 3.31 21.60
C LEU A 273 4.58 3.74 21.37
N ARG A 274 4.88 5.04 21.40
CA ARG A 274 6.26 5.53 21.35
C ARG A 274 7.11 4.99 22.48
N LYS A 275 6.59 4.95 23.70
CA LYS A 275 7.28 4.36 24.85
C LYS A 275 7.55 2.86 24.65
N HIS A 276 6.68 2.15 23.92
CA HIS A 276 6.84 0.74 23.56
C HIS A 276 7.72 0.49 22.33
N LYS A 277 8.27 1.54 21.68
CA LYS A 277 9.17 1.43 20.52
C LYS A 277 8.56 0.59 19.39
N VAL A 278 7.44 1.06 18.86
CA VAL A 278 6.63 0.32 17.86
C VAL A 278 7.05 0.55 16.41
N VAL A 279 8.18 1.19 16.14
CA VAL A 279 8.70 1.35 14.79
C VAL A 279 8.93 -0.03 14.16
N GLU A 280 8.50 -0.21 12.91
CA GLU A 280 8.54 -1.49 12.17
C GLU A 280 7.70 -2.62 12.78
N LYS A 281 6.70 -2.30 13.60
CA LYS A 281 5.75 -3.26 14.16
C LYS A 281 4.33 -2.96 13.68
N PHE A 282 3.50 -3.98 13.65
CA PHE A 282 2.05 -3.79 13.47
C PHE A 282 1.39 -3.46 14.80
N VAL A 283 0.46 -2.49 14.77
CA VAL A 283 -0.32 -2.09 15.94
C VAL A 283 -1.80 -2.27 15.66
#